data_31238e287d9d14fbfddfa97a993a022a
#
_entry.id   31238e287d9d14fbfddfa97a993a022a
#
_cell.length_a   1.000
_cell.length_b   1.000
_cell.length_c   1.000
_cell.angle_alpha   90.00
_cell.angle_beta   90.00
_cell.angle_gamma   90.00
#
_symmetry.space_group_name_H-M   'P 1'
#
loop_
_entity.id
_entity.type
_entity.pdbx_description
1 polymer ?
#
loop_
_entity_poly.entity_id
_entity_poly.type
_entity_poly.pdbx_seq_one_letter_code
_entity_poly.pdbx_strand_id
1 'polypeptide(L)'
;VGSALLEDLIPLYPLYAVLFADPGIPGAGLGPAEISALFVIWSVSSVIVEVPTGVLADRVSRRKLLVAGPLITASGFALWTVAPSFVAFAAGFVLWALGGALRSGTTQALVYDELNRLGRSHDYARLTGLMRAAGAIGVIGGTAAAAPLFAWGGYDAAGAASVVACVLCSVMSAMLPEGREAAADPPEPEDADLDLGWREIVRHGWGSVRTQPVARRMLLLGVALTWVAALDEYLPLLIASFVVDAAAEPDPAAVALLMIVVSAGDIGGALAAGRFRSVDAIGPAVGVGAVVLIGSALWGHPVGAAGVATA
;
A
#
# COMPACT_ATOMS: atom_id res chain seq x y z
N VAL A 1 13.28 -5.70 9.53
CA VAL A 1 12.12 -5.56 10.42
C VAL A 1 11.86 -4.07 10.69
N GLY A 2 12.85 -3.29 11.18
CA GLY A 2 12.67 -1.86 11.44
C GLY A 2 12.25 -1.05 10.22
N SER A 3 12.83 -1.30 9.05
CA SER A 3 12.43 -0.64 7.78
C SER A 3 10.99 -1.00 7.38
N ALA A 4 10.56 -2.25 7.59
CA ALA A 4 9.19 -2.66 7.30
C ALA A 4 8.16 -1.99 8.23
N LEU A 5 8.49 -1.78 9.50
CA LEU A 5 7.64 -1.01 10.42
C LEU A 5 7.50 0.44 9.96
N LEU A 6 8.62 1.09 9.63
CA LEU A 6 8.63 2.51 9.24
C LEU A 6 8.01 2.76 7.86
N GLU A 7 8.02 1.77 6.98
CA GLU A 7 7.38 1.81 5.67
C GLU A 7 5.88 2.08 5.77
N ASP A 8 5.25 1.42 6.73
CA ASP A 8 3.80 1.47 6.94
C ASP A 8 3.38 2.40 8.09
N LEU A 9 4.35 3.01 8.81
CA LEU A 9 4.10 3.97 9.88
C LEU A 9 3.78 5.35 9.29
N ILE A 10 2.67 5.47 8.57
CA ILE A 10 2.30 6.67 7.81
C ILE A 10 1.01 7.29 8.36
N PRO A 11 1.08 8.32 9.23
CA PRO A 11 -0.09 8.97 9.79
C PRO A 11 -1.03 9.61 8.74
N LEU A 12 -0.54 9.89 7.55
CA LEU A 12 -1.35 10.48 6.48
C LEU A 12 -2.31 9.47 5.83
N TYR A 13 -2.10 8.15 5.95
CA TYR A 13 -2.96 7.14 5.31
C TYR A 13 -4.45 7.29 5.60
N PRO A 14 -4.92 7.41 6.84
CA PRO A 14 -6.36 7.57 7.10
C PRO A 14 -6.90 8.96 6.74
N LEU A 15 -6.04 9.92 6.41
CA LEU A 15 -6.39 11.33 6.27
C LEU A 15 -6.30 11.86 4.83
N TYR A 16 -5.49 11.25 3.95
CA TYR A 16 -5.22 11.85 2.62
C TYR A 16 -6.47 11.99 1.74
N ALA A 17 -7.37 11.00 1.77
CA ALA A 17 -8.60 11.09 0.99
C ALA A 17 -9.53 12.19 1.51
N VAL A 18 -9.56 12.38 2.84
CA VAL A 18 -10.30 13.48 3.49
C VAL A 18 -9.66 14.82 3.16
N LEU A 19 -8.31 14.93 3.18
CA LEU A 19 -7.58 16.12 2.72
C LEU A 19 -7.98 16.49 1.29
N PHE A 20 -8.06 15.54 0.37
CA PHE A 20 -8.42 15.83 -1.03
C PHE A 20 -9.85 16.36 -1.17
N ALA A 21 -10.76 15.89 -0.32
CA ALA A 21 -12.16 16.31 -0.30
C ALA A 21 -12.41 17.60 0.49
N ASP A 22 -11.46 18.07 1.29
CA ASP A 22 -11.65 19.16 2.23
C ASP A 22 -11.74 20.53 1.53
N PRO A 23 -12.93 21.17 1.49
CA PRO A 23 -13.09 22.48 0.85
C PRO A 23 -12.42 23.63 1.64
N GLY A 24 -12.05 23.41 2.90
CA GLY A 24 -11.33 24.38 3.73
C GLY A 24 -9.85 24.52 3.33
N ILE A 25 -9.32 23.60 2.55
CA ILE A 25 -7.93 23.62 2.09
C ILE A 25 -7.86 24.19 0.66
N PRO A 26 -7.14 25.31 0.46
CA PRO A 26 -6.98 25.89 -0.89
C PRO A 26 -6.35 24.90 -1.87
N GLY A 27 -7.04 24.61 -2.96
CA GLY A 27 -6.60 23.67 -3.99
C GLY A 27 -7.02 22.21 -3.79
N ALA A 28 -7.64 21.90 -2.64
CA ALA A 28 -8.37 20.67 -2.37
C ALA A 28 -9.89 20.86 -2.61
N GLY A 29 -10.77 20.17 -1.90
CA GLY A 29 -12.22 20.25 -2.10
C GLY A 29 -12.67 19.53 -3.38
N LEU A 30 -11.97 18.44 -3.72
CA LEU A 30 -12.26 17.65 -4.91
C LEU A 30 -13.56 16.86 -4.77
N GLY A 31 -14.32 16.79 -5.86
CA GLY A 31 -15.51 15.97 -5.93
C GLY A 31 -15.19 14.46 -6.06
N PRO A 32 -16.21 13.59 -5.86
CA PRO A 32 -16.02 12.14 -5.93
C PRO A 32 -15.42 11.64 -7.25
N ALA A 33 -15.77 12.28 -8.39
CA ALA A 33 -15.24 11.90 -9.69
C ALA A 33 -13.73 12.21 -9.82
N GLU A 34 -13.29 13.35 -9.28
CA GLU A 34 -11.89 13.76 -9.29
C GLU A 34 -11.05 12.85 -8.37
N ILE A 35 -11.55 12.54 -7.18
CA ILE A 35 -10.89 11.59 -6.26
C ILE A 35 -10.80 10.20 -6.88
N SER A 36 -11.87 9.72 -7.52
CA SER A 36 -11.84 8.47 -8.27
C SER A 36 -10.81 8.49 -9.40
N ALA A 37 -10.68 9.61 -10.11
CA ALA A 37 -9.65 9.76 -11.13
C ALA A 37 -8.23 9.68 -10.55
N LEU A 38 -7.99 10.23 -9.36
CA LEU A 38 -6.71 10.10 -8.65
C LEU A 38 -6.39 8.63 -8.32
N PHE A 39 -7.35 7.87 -7.81
CA PHE A 39 -7.15 6.44 -7.52
C PHE A 39 -6.91 5.62 -8.81
N VAL A 40 -7.56 5.97 -9.92
CA VAL A 40 -7.27 5.37 -11.23
C VAL A 40 -5.84 5.71 -11.67
N ILE A 41 -5.39 6.96 -11.53
CA ILE A 41 -4.02 7.39 -11.84
C ILE A 41 -3.03 6.57 -11.00
N TRP A 42 -3.26 6.41 -9.69
CA TRP A 42 -2.42 5.59 -8.83
C TRP A 42 -2.35 4.13 -9.28
N SER A 43 -3.50 3.50 -9.51
CA SER A 43 -3.60 2.09 -9.93
C SER A 43 -2.90 1.85 -11.28
N VAL A 44 -3.14 2.72 -12.26
CA VAL A 44 -2.50 2.63 -13.58
C VAL A 44 -0.99 2.85 -13.48
N SER A 45 -0.56 3.85 -12.69
CA SER A 45 0.86 4.11 -12.45
C SER A 45 1.54 2.92 -11.80
N SER A 46 0.93 2.30 -10.80
CA SER A 46 1.47 1.11 -10.12
C SER A 46 1.72 -0.04 -11.09
N VAL A 47 0.76 -0.32 -11.98
CA VAL A 47 0.92 -1.36 -13.00
C VAL A 47 2.03 -1.01 -14.00
N ILE A 48 2.07 0.25 -14.44
CA ILE A 48 3.07 0.69 -15.46
C ILE A 48 4.49 0.63 -14.90
N VAL A 49 4.71 1.02 -13.64
CA VAL A 49 6.06 1.11 -13.07
C VAL A 49 6.57 -0.23 -12.54
N GLU A 50 5.69 -1.20 -12.23
CA GLU A 50 6.07 -2.50 -11.64
C GLU A 50 7.04 -3.28 -12.56
N VAL A 51 6.76 -3.34 -13.85
CA VAL A 51 7.62 -4.11 -14.79
C VAL A 51 8.98 -3.45 -15.00
N PRO A 52 9.10 -2.14 -15.30
CA PRO A 52 10.40 -1.48 -15.44
C PRO A 52 11.25 -1.53 -14.16
N THR A 53 10.63 -1.40 -12.99
CA THR A 53 11.35 -1.44 -11.72
C THR A 53 11.86 -2.83 -11.37
N GLY A 54 11.16 -3.89 -11.77
CA GLY A 54 11.64 -5.26 -11.66
C GLY A 54 12.96 -5.46 -12.44
N VAL A 55 13.01 -5.04 -13.70
CA VAL A 55 14.25 -5.09 -14.51
C VAL A 55 15.35 -4.21 -13.91
N LEU A 56 15.00 -3.06 -13.32
CA LEU A 56 15.96 -2.19 -12.66
C LEU A 56 16.55 -2.84 -11.41
N ALA A 57 15.76 -3.62 -10.66
CA ALA A 57 16.21 -4.34 -9.46
C ALA A 57 17.28 -5.40 -9.74
N ASP A 58 17.33 -5.92 -10.98
CA ASP A 58 18.35 -6.89 -11.40
C ASP A 58 19.69 -6.21 -11.75
N ARG A 59 19.65 -4.93 -12.18
CA ARG A 59 20.82 -4.17 -12.66
C ARG A 59 21.41 -3.22 -11.62
N VAL A 60 20.63 -2.78 -10.66
CA VAL A 60 21.02 -1.79 -9.66
C VAL A 60 21.12 -2.46 -8.29
N SER A 61 21.98 -1.92 -7.42
CA SER A 61 22.06 -2.32 -6.02
C SER A 61 20.67 -2.28 -5.37
N ARG A 62 20.22 -3.43 -4.83
CA ARG A 62 18.93 -3.55 -4.16
C ARG A 62 18.82 -2.59 -2.98
N ARG A 63 19.90 -2.41 -2.22
CA ARG A 63 19.95 -1.43 -1.14
C ARG A 63 19.71 -0.01 -1.62
N LYS A 64 20.26 0.39 -2.78
CA LYS A 64 20.01 1.72 -3.35
C LYS A 64 18.53 1.92 -3.69
N LEU A 65 17.86 0.90 -4.23
CA LEU A 65 16.42 0.95 -4.52
C LEU A 65 15.60 1.04 -3.24
N LEU A 66 15.96 0.29 -2.21
CA LEU A 66 15.32 0.33 -0.89
C LEU A 66 15.52 1.67 -0.16
N VAL A 67 16.60 2.39 -0.46
CA VAL A 67 16.84 3.75 0.02
C VAL A 67 16.05 4.77 -0.78
N ALA A 68 16.05 4.66 -2.11
CA ALA A 68 15.39 5.62 -2.99
C ALA A 68 13.86 5.57 -2.90
N GLY A 69 13.28 4.36 -2.80
CA GLY A 69 11.83 4.16 -2.77
C GLY A 69 11.12 5.03 -1.72
N PRO A 70 11.48 4.95 -0.42
CA PRO A 70 10.85 5.76 0.62
C PRO A 70 11.06 7.26 0.43
N LEU A 71 12.19 7.71 -0.12
CA LEU A 71 12.43 9.15 -0.38
C LEU A 71 11.54 9.67 -1.51
N ILE A 72 11.29 8.85 -2.53
CA ILE A 72 10.36 9.19 -3.62
C ILE A 72 8.94 9.25 -3.05
N THR A 73 8.52 8.29 -2.23
CA THR A 73 7.22 8.32 -1.54
C THR A 73 7.09 9.54 -0.63
N ALA A 74 8.14 9.87 0.14
CA ALA A 74 8.18 11.07 0.98
C ALA A 74 7.93 12.35 0.20
N SER A 75 8.51 12.48 -0.99
CA SER A 75 8.29 13.65 -1.86
C SER A 75 6.85 13.75 -2.35
N GLY A 76 6.16 12.62 -2.56
CA GLY A 76 4.73 12.58 -2.86
C GLY A 76 3.88 13.12 -1.70
N PHE A 77 4.12 12.64 -0.47
CA PHE A 77 3.39 13.12 0.71
C PHE A 77 3.69 14.60 1.04
N ALA A 78 4.94 15.03 0.87
CA ALA A 78 5.29 16.45 1.00
C ALA A 78 4.54 17.31 -0.02
N LEU A 79 4.43 16.85 -1.27
CA LEU A 79 3.73 17.58 -2.32
C LEU A 79 2.23 17.74 -2.00
N TRP A 80 1.58 16.72 -1.42
CA TRP A 80 0.18 16.76 -1.05
C TRP A 80 -0.13 17.80 0.03
N THR A 81 0.76 18.00 0.98
CA THR A 81 0.56 18.95 2.08
C THR A 81 1.05 20.35 1.76
N VAL A 82 2.19 20.49 1.05
CA VAL A 82 2.80 21.80 0.78
C VAL A 82 2.10 22.54 -0.37
N ALA A 83 1.60 21.84 -1.36
CA ALA A 83 1.00 22.43 -2.56
C ALA A 83 -0.30 21.70 -2.99
N PRO A 84 -1.34 21.67 -2.14
CA PRO A 84 -2.57 20.95 -2.42
C PRO A 84 -3.19 21.41 -3.75
N SER A 85 -3.39 20.46 -4.66
CA SER A 85 -4.07 20.64 -5.94
C SER A 85 -4.28 19.29 -6.59
N PHE A 86 -5.24 19.17 -7.50
CA PHE A 86 -5.45 17.93 -8.25
C PHE A 86 -4.16 17.42 -8.91
N VAL A 87 -3.37 18.31 -9.52
CA VAL A 87 -2.12 17.94 -10.19
C VAL A 87 -1.07 17.46 -9.19
N ALA A 88 -0.96 18.11 -8.03
CA ALA A 88 -0.04 17.70 -6.97
C ALA A 88 -0.46 16.34 -6.37
N PHE A 89 -1.75 16.12 -6.15
CA PHE A 89 -2.27 14.84 -5.68
C PHE A 89 -2.01 13.72 -6.69
N ALA A 90 -2.26 13.98 -7.98
CA ALA A 90 -1.95 13.03 -9.06
C ALA A 90 -0.44 12.71 -9.13
N ALA A 91 0.41 13.74 -9.10
CA ALA A 91 1.86 13.57 -9.11
C ALA A 91 2.36 12.80 -7.89
N GLY A 92 1.81 13.09 -6.70
CA GLY A 92 2.14 12.36 -5.48
C GLY A 92 1.76 10.88 -5.55
N PHE A 93 0.62 10.54 -6.15
CA PHE A 93 0.25 9.15 -6.41
C PHE A 93 1.20 8.44 -7.37
N VAL A 94 1.66 9.12 -8.43
CA VAL A 94 2.69 8.57 -9.33
C VAL A 94 4.00 8.33 -8.57
N LEU A 95 4.42 9.28 -7.73
CA LEU A 95 5.61 9.13 -6.89
C LEU A 95 5.46 8.00 -5.88
N TRP A 96 4.29 7.87 -5.25
CA TRP A 96 4.02 6.77 -4.32
C TRP A 96 4.06 5.42 -5.04
N ALA A 97 3.41 5.30 -6.20
CA ALA A 97 3.45 4.10 -7.02
C ALA A 97 4.89 3.71 -7.40
N LEU A 98 5.70 4.69 -7.83
CA LEU A 98 7.11 4.48 -8.17
C LEU A 98 7.93 4.04 -6.96
N GLY A 99 7.78 4.73 -5.82
CA GLY A 99 8.47 4.39 -4.58
C GLY A 99 8.12 2.97 -4.10
N GLY A 100 6.85 2.59 -4.16
CA GLY A 100 6.37 1.25 -3.85
C GLY A 100 6.95 0.18 -4.78
N ALA A 101 6.92 0.42 -6.09
CA ALA A 101 7.43 -0.51 -7.09
C ALA A 101 8.95 -0.76 -6.96
N LEU A 102 9.75 0.25 -6.60
CA LEU A 102 11.18 0.08 -6.30
C LEU A 102 11.45 -0.84 -5.10
N ARG A 103 10.50 -0.96 -4.19
CA ARG A 103 10.59 -1.81 -3.00
C ARG A 103 9.96 -3.18 -3.20
N SER A 104 8.95 -3.26 -4.08
CA SER A 104 8.24 -4.48 -4.41
C SER A 104 9.22 -5.56 -4.90
N GLY A 105 9.16 -6.74 -4.28
CA GLY A 105 10.09 -7.83 -4.57
C GLY A 105 11.54 -7.60 -4.12
N THR A 106 12.05 -6.36 -4.15
CA THR A 106 13.44 -6.02 -3.82
C THR A 106 13.81 -6.37 -2.39
N THR A 107 12.91 -6.11 -1.45
CA THR A 107 13.11 -6.44 -0.02
C THR A 107 13.20 -7.95 0.18
N GLN A 108 12.29 -8.71 -0.42
CA GLN A 108 12.25 -10.17 -0.32
C GLN A 108 13.49 -10.80 -0.97
N ALA A 109 13.89 -10.31 -2.13
CA ALA A 109 15.07 -10.78 -2.83
C ALA A 109 16.35 -10.50 -2.03
N LEU A 110 16.53 -9.28 -1.48
CA LEU A 110 17.67 -8.95 -0.63
C LEU A 110 17.75 -9.87 0.59
N VAL A 111 16.63 -10.08 1.28
CA VAL A 111 16.57 -10.94 2.46
C VAL A 111 16.90 -12.39 2.12
N TYR A 112 16.38 -12.89 0.99
CA TYR A 112 16.65 -14.26 0.55
C TYR A 112 18.13 -14.46 0.23
N ASP A 113 18.73 -13.54 -0.54
CA ASP A 113 20.13 -13.64 -0.95
C ASP A 113 21.07 -13.56 0.25
N GLU A 114 20.84 -12.62 1.20
CA GLU A 114 21.67 -12.49 2.39
C GLU A 114 21.57 -13.72 3.32
N LEU A 115 20.36 -14.28 3.50
CA LEU A 115 20.18 -15.50 4.27
C LEU A 115 20.84 -16.72 3.59
N ASN A 116 20.73 -16.81 2.27
CA ASN A 116 21.37 -17.88 1.51
C ASN A 116 22.89 -17.80 1.61
N ARG A 117 23.47 -16.60 1.48
CA ARG A 117 24.90 -16.35 1.67
C ARG A 117 25.39 -16.75 3.07
N LEU A 118 24.56 -16.57 4.09
CA LEU A 118 24.85 -16.93 5.47
C LEU A 118 24.57 -18.42 5.79
N GLY A 119 24.10 -19.22 4.82
CA GLY A 119 23.68 -20.61 5.03
C GLY A 119 22.41 -20.73 5.89
N ARG A 120 21.59 -19.69 5.97
CA ARG A 120 20.41 -19.59 6.83
C ARG A 120 19.10 -19.43 6.05
N SER A 121 19.02 -19.98 4.85
CA SER A 121 17.83 -19.91 3.99
C SER A 121 16.55 -20.44 4.67
N HIS A 122 16.68 -21.38 5.63
CA HIS A 122 15.57 -21.89 6.44
C HIS A 122 14.90 -20.83 7.32
N ASP A 123 15.58 -19.73 7.66
CA ASP A 123 15.02 -18.62 8.44
C ASP A 123 14.18 -17.63 7.58
N TYR A 124 14.15 -17.78 6.25
CA TYR A 124 13.47 -16.85 5.35
C TYR A 124 12.00 -16.65 5.69
N ALA A 125 11.24 -17.74 5.86
CA ALA A 125 9.82 -17.67 6.19
C ALA A 125 9.56 -16.96 7.53
N ARG A 126 10.41 -17.23 8.54
CA ARG A 126 10.32 -16.57 9.85
C ARG A 126 10.58 -15.07 9.75
N LEU A 127 11.65 -14.68 9.04
CA LEU A 127 12.03 -13.27 8.92
C LEU A 127 10.99 -12.48 8.12
N THR A 128 10.49 -13.07 7.03
CA THR A 128 9.41 -12.48 6.22
C THR A 128 8.12 -12.33 7.05
N GLY A 129 7.78 -13.31 7.88
CA GLY A 129 6.67 -13.23 8.82
C GLY A 129 6.83 -12.09 9.84
N LEU A 130 8.03 -11.91 10.40
CA LEU A 130 8.34 -10.81 11.31
C LEU A 130 8.27 -9.45 10.61
N MET A 131 8.69 -9.36 9.36
CA MET A 131 8.58 -8.13 8.57
C MET A 131 7.13 -7.75 8.31
N ARG A 132 6.28 -8.71 7.95
CA ARG A 132 4.83 -8.49 7.79
C ARG A 132 4.17 -8.03 9.10
N ALA A 133 4.51 -8.69 10.22
CA ALA A 133 4.00 -8.28 11.53
C ALA A 133 4.45 -6.86 11.90
N ALA A 134 5.70 -6.50 11.60
CA ALA A 134 6.20 -5.15 11.84
C ALA A 134 5.48 -4.10 10.97
N GLY A 135 5.20 -4.41 9.69
CA GLY A 135 4.40 -3.56 8.82
C GLY A 135 2.99 -3.34 9.40
N ALA A 136 2.31 -4.41 9.81
CA ALA A 136 0.99 -4.31 10.45
C ALA A 136 0.99 -3.43 11.71
N ILE A 137 2.04 -3.54 12.54
CA ILE A 137 2.23 -2.64 13.69
C ILE A 137 2.46 -1.19 13.21
N GLY A 138 3.18 -1.02 12.09
CA GLY A 138 3.39 0.28 11.45
C GLY A 138 2.07 0.93 11.05
N VAL A 139 1.20 0.19 10.35
CA VAL A 139 -0.14 0.67 9.94
C VAL A 139 -0.96 1.10 11.15
N ILE A 140 -1.07 0.25 12.18
CA ILE A 140 -1.81 0.60 13.41
C ILE A 140 -1.19 1.83 14.08
N GLY A 141 0.13 1.85 14.21
CA GLY A 141 0.85 2.96 14.83
C GLY A 141 0.67 4.29 14.09
N GLY A 142 0.76 4.26 12.77
CA GLY A 142 0.51 5.42 11.91
C GLY A 142 -0.92 5.91 12.01
N THR A 143 -1.89 5.01 11.89
CA THR A 143 -3.32 5.33 12.02
C THR A 143 -3.64 5.88 13.42
N ALA A 144 -3.09 5.27 14.49
CA ALA A 144 -3.29 5.76 15.86
C ALA A 144 -2.65 7.13 16.10
N ALA A 145 -1.52 7.43 15.45
CA ALA A 145 -0.87 8.72 15.53
C ALA A 145 -1.58 9.82 14.72
N ALA A 146 -2.41 9.46 13.74
CA ALA A 146 -3.06 10.41 12.84
C ALA A 146 -3.96 11.41 13.58
N ALA A 147 -4.85 10.94 14.46
CA ALA A 147 -5.78 11.81 15.19
C ALA A 147 -5.05 12.81 16.09
N PRO A 148 -4.11 12.45 16.99
CA PRO A 148 -3.40 13.40 17.81
C PRO A 148 -2.51 14.35 16.98
N LEU A 149 -1.89 13.90 15.90
CA LEU A 149 -1.11 14.76 15.01
C LEU A 149 -2.01 15.76 14.29
N PHE A 150 -3.17 15.31 13.81
CA PHE A 150 -4.16 16.20 13.20
C PHE A 150 -4.66 17.26 14.19
N ALA A 151 -4.98 16.86 15.41
CA ALA A 151 -5.43 17.81 16.47
C ALA A 151 -4.34 18.82 16.84
N TRP A 152 -3.05 18.45 16.70
CA TRP A 152 -1.92 19.34 17.04
C TRP A 152 -1.58 20.32 15.92
N GLY A 153 -1.64 19.92 14.66
CA GLY A 153 -1.18 20.75 13.54
C GLY A 153 -1.80 20.38 12.18
N GLY A 154 -3.01 19.80 12.19
CA GLY A 154 -3.77 19.51 10.98
C GLY A 154 -3.08 18.50 10.05
N TYR A 155 -3.39 18.61 8.77
CA TYR A 155 -2.78 17.78 7.71
C TYR A 155 -1.27 17.98 7.59
N ASP A 156 -0.76 19.18 7.87
CA ASP A 156 0.67 19.49 7.80
C ASP A 156 1.47 18.67 8.81
N ALA A 157 0.96 18.53 10.04
CA ALA A 157 1.61 17.71 11.06
C ALA A 157 1.61 16.22 10.70
N ALA A 158 0.47 15.70 10.21
CA ALA A 158 0.37 14.32 9.76
C ALA A 158 1.26 14.05 8.53
N GLY A 159 1.30 14.98 7.58
CA GLY A 159 2.16 14.91 6.41
C GLY A 159 3.65 14.96 6.77
N ALA A 160 4.05 15.90 7.61
CA ALA A 160 5.44 16.00 8.07
C ALA A 160 5.89 14.72 8.81
N ALA A 161 5.05 14.17 9.68
CA ALA A 161 5.33 12.91 10.38
C ALA A 161 5.47 11.74 9.40
N SER A 162 4.65 11.70 8.35
CA SER A 162 4.73 10.68 7.28
C SER A 162 6.03 10.80 6.49
N VAL A 163 6.43 12.03 6.13
CA VAL A 163 7.73 12.30 5.48
C VAL A 163 8.89 11.85 6.37
N VAL A 164 8.84 12.17 7.66
CA VAL A 164 9.88 11.74 8.63
C VAL A 164 9.94 10.22 8.71
N ALA A 165 8.82 9.51 8.77
CA ALA A 165 8.79 8.05 8.77
C ALA A 165 9.43 7.47 7.50
N CYS A 166 9.13 8.01 6.33
CA CYS A 166 9.75 7.61 5.06
C CYS A 166 11.27 7.87 5.06
N VAL A 167 11.73 9.02 5.56
CA VAL A 167 13.16 9.33 5.67
C VAL A 167 13.85 8.35 6.62
N LEU A 168 13.26 8.07 7.78
CA LEU A 168 13.78 7.08 8.72
C LEU A 168 13.81 5.68 8.12
N CYS A 169 12.78 5.30 7.35
CA CYS A 169 12.75 4.05 6.58
C CYS A 169 13.91 3.96 5.59
N SER A 170 14.21 5.05 4.89
CA SER A 170 15.36 5.15 3.97
C SER A 170 16.69 4.99 4.72
N VAL A 171 16.86 5.66 5.86
CA VAL A 171 18.06 5.52 6.72
C VAL A 171 18.23 4.08 7.19
N MET A 172 17.16 3.45 7.68
CA MET A 172 17.20 2.05 8.10
C MET A 172 17.52 1.11 6.94
N SER A 173 17.01 1.41 5.73
CA SER A 173 17.33 0.65 4.53
C SER A 173 18.80 0.80 4.10
N ALA A 174 19.38 1.97 4.29
CA ALA A 174 20.82 2.21 4.03
C ALA A 174 21.75 1.39 4.95
N MET A 175 21.26 0.99 6.13
CA MET A 175 22.01 0.16 7.08
C MET A 175 21.90 -1.34 6.75
N LEU A 176 21.08 -1.75 5.77
CA LEU A 176 20.97 -3.15 5.41
C LEU A 176 22.28 -3.66 4.78
N PRO A 177 22.75 -4.85 5.17
CA PRO A 177 23.89 -5.45 4.50
C PRO A 177 23.50 -5.76 3.03
N GLU A 178 24.44 -5.59 2.14
CA GLU A 178 24.35 -6.04 0.76
C GLU A 178 25.67 -6.66 0.40
N GLY A 179 25.75 -7.98 0.54
CA GLY A 179 26.95 -8.76 0.23
C GLY A 179 27.08 -9.06 -1.26
N ARG A 180 26.45 -8.25 -2.13
CA ARG A 180 26.64 -8.33 -3.56
C ARG A 180 28.07 -7.83 -3.84
N GLU A 181 29.04 -8.73 -3.82
CA GLU A 181 30.21 -8.53 -4.65
C GLU A 181 29.65 -8.26 -6.04
N ALA A 182 30.02 -7.10 -6.61
CA ALA A 182 29.65 -6.81 -7.97
C ALA A 182 29.93 -8.09 -8.75
N ALA A 183 28.91 -8.66 -9.36
CA ALA A 183 29.08 -9.91 -10.09
C ALA A 183 30.22 -9.70 -11.08
N ALA A 184 31.40 -10.13 -10.69
CA ALA A 184 32.59 -10.06 -11.52
C ALA A 184 32.55 -11.12 -12.61
N ASP A 185 31.58 -12.02 -12.49
CA ASP A 185 31.30 -12.99 -13.52
C ASP A 185 30.08 -12.53 -14.34
N PRO A 186 30.21 -12.32 -15.64
CA PRO A 186 29.07 -12.21 -16.53
C PRO A 186 28.22 -13.47 -16.33
N PRO A 187 26.88 -13.37 -16.40
CA PRO A 187 26.00 -14.54 -16.31
C PRO A 187 26.48 -15.58 -17.28
N GLU A 188 26.57 -16.85 -16.82
CA GLU A 188 26.94 -17.96 -17.69
C GLU A 188 26.03 -17.95 -18.92
N PRO A 189 26.52 -18.34 -20.10
CA PRO A 189 25.77 -18.26 -21.36
C PRO A 189 24.42 -19.00 -21.37
N GLU A 190 24.18 -19.89 -20.38
CA GLU A 190 22.91 -20.61 -20.26
C GLU A 190 21.75 -19.74 -19.73
N ASP A 191 22.05 -18.64 -19.01
CA ASP A 191 21.00 -17.70 -18.56
C ASP A 191 20.75 -16.55 -19.57
N ALA A 192 21.56 -16.41 -20.60
CA ALA A 192 21.43 -15.39 -21.64
C ALA A 192 20.22 -15.59 -22.56
N ASP A 193 19.65 -16.80 -22.59
CA ASP A 193 18.44 -17.11 -23.37
C ASP A 193 17.12 -16.68 -22.70
N LEU A 194 17.18 -16.16 -21.47
CA LEU A 194 16.01 -15.68 -20.71
C LEU A 194 15.83 -14.16 -20.72
N ASP A 195 16.62 -13.42 -21.50
CA ASP A 195 16.35 -11.98 -21.76
C ASP A 195 15.16 -11.85 -22.76
N LEU A 196 14.09 -12.56 -22.45
CA LEU A 196 12.80 -12.36 -23.10
C LEU A 196 12.41 -10.90 -22.81
N GLY A 197 12.48 -10.05 -23.82
CA GLY A 197 12.07 -8.67 -23.70
C GLY A 197 10.67 -8.62 -23.07
N TRP A 198 10.40 -7.64 -22.19
CA TRP A 198 9.13 -7.48 -21.47
C TRP A 198 7.88 -7.74 -22.35
N ARG A 199 7.95 -7.41 -23.64
CA ARG A 199 6.89 -7.68 -24.64
C ARG A 199 6.66 -9.16 -24.85
N GLU A 200 7.69 -9.95 -24.75
CA GLU A 200 7.64 -11.39 -24.96
C GLU A 200 7.09 -12.10 -23.72
N ILE A 201 7.46 -11.64 -22.53
CA ILE A 201 6.88 -12.07 -21.25
C ILE A 201 5.38 -11.77 -21.21
N VAL A 202 4.98 -10.56 -21.58
CA VAL A 202 3.55 -10.19 -21.67
C VAL A 202 2.82 -11.02 -22.71
N ARG A 203 3.42 -11.24 -23.89
CA ARG A 203 2.82 -12.06 -24.98
C ARG A 203 2.63 -13.51 -24.54
N HIS A 204 3.63 -14.12 -23.89
CA HIS A 204 3.55 -15.48 -23.37
C HIS A 204 2.51 -15.58 -22.23
N GLY A 205 2.52 -14.65 -21.29
CA GLY A 205 1.52 -14.58 -20.22
C GLY A 205 0.11 -14.46 -20.79
N TRP A 206 -0.10 -13.57 -21.76
CA TRP A 206 -1.40 -13.40 -22.42
C TRP A 206 -1.83 -14.64 -23.20
N GLY A 207 -0.86 -15.31 -23.87
CA GLY A 207 -1.09 -16.62 -24.52
C GLY A 207 -1.58 -17.67 -23.53
N SER A 208 -0.94 -17.77 -22.37
CA SER A 208 -1.32 -18.71 -21.30
C SER A 208 -2.73 -18.44 -20.77
N VAL A 209 -3.10 -17.17 -20.54
CA VAL A 209 -4.45 -16.78 -20.10
C VAL A 209 -5.51 -17.15 -21.14
N ARG A 210 -5.20 -17.03 -22.43
CA ARG A 210 -6.12 -17.39 -23.51
C ARG A 210 -6.32 -18.89 -23.67
N THR A 211 -5.26 -19.67 -23.46
CA THR A 211 -5.25 -21.12 -23.76
C THR A 211 -5.55 -21.97 -22.52
N GLN A 212 -5.23 -21.48 -21.32
CA GLN A 212 -5.37 -22.25 -20.07
C GLN A 212 -6.54 -21.73 -19.22
N PRO A 213 -7.63 -22.51 -19.06
CA PRO A 213 -8.79 -22.10 -18.24
C PRO A 213 -8.44 -21.77 -16.78
N VAL A 214 -7.44 -22.49 -16.22
CA VAL A 214 -6.98 -22.28 -14.84
C VAL A 214 -6.29 -20.93 -14.73
N ALA A 215 -5.38 -20.59 -15.64
CA ALA A 215 -4.69 -19.28 -15.64
C ALA A 215 -5.69 -18.13 -15.76
N ARG A 216 -6.71 -18.27 -16.61
CA ARG A 216 -7.78 -17.30 -16.76
C ARG A 216 -8.62 -17.13 -15.47
N ARG A 217 -8.99 -18.25 -14.83
CA ARG A 217 -9.73 -18.20 -13.55
C ARG A 217 -8.92 -17.54 -12.44
N MET A 218 -7.63 -17.86 -12.34
CA MET A 218 -6.73 -17.24 -11.36
C MET A 218 -6.56 -15.73 -11.62
N LEU A 219 -6.42 -15.31 -12.88
CA LEU A 219 -6.37 -13.91 -13.25
C LEU A 219 -7.67 -13.18 -12.89
N LEU A 220 -8.83 -13.76 -13.24
CA LEU A 220 -10.13 -13.17 -12.92
C LEU A 220 -10.35 -13.07 -11.41
N LEU A 221 -9.95 -14.08 -10.64
CA LEU A 221 -9.99 -14.05 -9.19
C LEU A 221 -9.08 -12.94 -8.64
N GLY A 222 -7.84 -12.83 -9.15
CA GLY A 222 -6.92 -11.78 -8.76
C GLY A 222 -7.50 -10.38 -9.04
N VAL A 223 -8.05 -10.16 -10.23
CA VAL A 223 -8.73 -8.90 -10.59
C VAL A 223 -9.92 -8.61 -9.66
N ALA A 224 -10.76 -9.62 -9.38
CA ALA A 224 -11.89 -9.44 -8.48
C ALA A 224 -11.47 -9.09 -7.06
N LEU A 225 -10.43 -9.75 -6.53
CA LEU A 225 -9.88 -9.44 -5.19
C LEU A 225 -9.25 -8.04 -5.14
N THR A 226 -8.53 -7.64 -6.20
CA THR A 226 -7.98 -6.27 -6.29
C THR A 226 -9.10 -5.22 -6.33
N TRP A 227 -10.21 -5.53 -7.00
CA TRP A 227 -11.36 -4.63 -7.05
C TRP A 227 -12.04 -4.45 -5.68
N VAL A 228 -12.13 -5.55 -4.90
CA VAL A 228 -12.62 -5.48 -3.51
C VAL A 228 -11.65 -4.66 -2.65
N ALA A 229 -10.35 -4.90 -2.78
CA ALA A 229 -9.33 -4.14 -2.06
C ALA A 229 -9.35 -2.63 -2.40
N ALA A 230 -9.73 -2.25 -3.63
CA ALA A 230 -9.85 -0.84 -4.00
C ALA A 230 -10.97 -0.09 -3.23
N LEU A 231 -11.93 -0.79 -2.62
CA LEU A 231 -12.94 -0.18 -1.76
C LEU A 231 -12.34 0.42 -0.48
N ASP A 232 -11.23 -0.14 -0.01
CA ASP A 232 -10.53 0.35 1.18
C ASP A 232 -10.13 1.83 1.06
N GLU A 233 -9.77 2.27 -0.14
CA GLU A 233 -9.43 3.67 -0.44
C GLU A 233 -10.59 4.65 -0.22
N TYR A 234 -11.83 4.18 -0.29
CA TYR A 234 -13.02 4.98 -0.09
C TYR A 234 -13.55 4.95 1.34
N LEU A 235 -13.05 4.05 2.20
CA LEU A 235 -13.52 3.92 3.60
C LEU A 235 -13.34 5.21 4.40
N PRO A 236 -12.22 5.96 4.33
CA PRO A 236 -12.09 7.22 5.04
C PRO A 236 -13.14 8.25 4.62
N LEU A 237 -13.47 8.32 3.32
CA LEU A 237 -14.50 9.23 2.80
C LEU A 237 -15.90 8.80 3.22
N LEU A 238 -16.19 7.50 3.22
CA LEU A 238 -17.45 6.96 3.69
C LEU A 238 -17.64 7.25 5.18
N ILE A 239 -16.63 6.99 5.99
CA ILE A 239 -16.64 7.30 7.41
C ILE A 239 -16.82 8.81 7.64
N ALA A 240 -16.12 9.66 6.88
CA ALA A 240 -16.25 11.11 6.94
C ALA A 240 -17.69 11.60 6.68
N SER A 241 -18.43 10.89 5.82
CA SER A 241 -19.84 11.22 5.53
C SER A 241 -20.79 10.94 6.71
N PHE A 242 -20.39 10.11 7.68
CA PHE A 242 -21.18 9.78 8.87
C PHE A 242 -20.75 10.55 10.11
N VAL A 243 -19.49 11.01 10.14
CA VAL A 243 -18.91 11.69 11.30
C VAL A 243 -18.70 13.14 10.94
N VAL A 244 -19.64 13.96 11.39
CA VAL A 244 -19.60 15.41 11.20
C VAL A 244 -19.45 16.10 12.54
N ASP A 245 -18.77 17.23 12.57
CA ASP A 245 -18.63 18.06 13.73
C ASP A 245 -19.88 18.92 14.00
N ALA A 246 -19.84 19.81 15.01
CA ALA A 246 -20.93 20.70 15.36
C ALA A 246 -21.26 21.75 14.26
N ALA A 247 -20.34 21.95 13.30
CA ALA A 247 -20.52 22.82 12.12
C ALA A 247 -21.09 22.06 10.90
N ALA A 248 -21.37 20.75 11.05
CA ALA A 248 -21.77 19.83 9.99
C ALA A 248 -20.66 19.60 8.93
N GLU A 249 -19.40 19.76 9.34
CA GLU A 249 -18.22 19.44 8.52
C GLU A 249 -17.63 18.07 8.95
N PRO A 250 -16.98 17.32 8.03
CA PRO A 250 -16.30 16.08 8.37
C PRO A 250 -15.24 16.31 9.46
N ASP A 251 -15.21 15.46 10.48
CA ASP A 251 -14.19 15.49 11.54
C ASP A 251 -13.04 14.52 11.20
N PRO A 252 -11.90 15.00 10.68
CA PRO A 252 -10.79 14.14 10.29
C PRO A 252 -10.16 13.37 11.46
N ALA A 253 -10.20 13.93 12.70
CA ALA A 253 -9.68 13.22 13.86
C ALA A 253 -10.56 12.02 14.22
N ALA A 254 -11.88 12.17 14.15
CA ALA A 254 -12.81 11.07 14.36
C ALA A 254 -12.71 10.02 13.25
N VAL A 255 -12.51 10.43 11.99
CA VAL A 255 -12.22 9.50 10.88
C VAL A 255 -10.97 8.67 11.18
N ALA A 256 -9.87 9.32 11.58
CA ALA A 256 -8.63 8.64 11.91
C ALA A 256 -8.81 7.63 13.06
N LEU A 257 -9.58 7.96 14.09
CA LEU A 257 -9.87 7.04 15.20
C LEU A 257 -10.67 5.81 14.74
N LEU A 258 -11.67 5.98 13.86
CA LEU A 258 -12.46 4.87 13.34
C LEU A 258 -11.62 3.99 12.38
N MET A 259 -10.69 4.56 11.65
CA MET A 259 -9.77 3.81 10.80
C MET A 259 -8.83 2.88 11.60
N ILE A 260 -8.63 3.11 12.91
CA ILE A 260 -7.93 2.14 13.78
C ILE A 260 -8.73 0.83 13.86
N VAL A 261 -10.06 0.91 13.93
CA VAL A 261 -10.93 -0.27 13.99
C VAL A 261 -10.88 -1.04 12.67
N VAL A 262 -10.87 -0.33 11.53
CA VAL A 262 -10.67 -0.92 10.20
C VAL A 262 -9.34 -1.67 10.14
N SER A 263 -8.22 -1.00 10.49
CA SER A 263 -6.90 -1.62 10.49
C SER A 263 -6.80 -2.85 11.41
N ALA A 264 -7.48 -2.80 12.57
CA ALA A 264 -7.56 -3.95 13.48
C ALA A 264 -8.38 -5.10 12.87
N GLY A 265 -9.44 -4.78 12.12
CA GLY A 265 -10.24 -5.74 11.36
C GLY A 265 -9.41 -6.46 10.29
N ASP A 266 -8.65 -5.73 9.50
CA ASP A 266 -7.74 -6.27 8.47
C ASP A 266 -6.74 -7.26 9.05
N ILE A 267 -6.09 -6.87 10.15
CA ILE A 267 -5.13 -7.75 10.81
C ILE A 267 -5.82 -8.98 11.39
N GLY A 268 -6.98 -8.78 12.01
CA GLY A 268 -7.81 -9.88 12.53
C GLY A 268 -8.21 -10.85 11.42
N GLY A 269 -8.65 -10.33 10.28
CA GLY A 269 -8.98 -11.08 9.08
C GLY A 269 -7.79 -11.86 8.53
N ALA A 270 -6.64 -11.20 8.40
CA ALA A 270 -5.39 -11.84 7.94
C ALA A 270 -4.94 -12.99 8.87
N LEU A 271 -5.05 -12.81 10.18
CA LEU A 271 -4.76 -13.86 11.17
C LEU A 271 -5.77 -15.00 11.13
N ALA A 272 -7.06 -14.71 10.87
CA ALA A 272 -8.10 -15.70 10.74
C ALA A 272 -8.00 -16.47 9.42
N ALA A 273 -7.54 -15.86 8.34
CA ALA A 273 -7.44 -16.47 7.01
C ALA A 273 -6.63 -17.77 7.02
N GLY A 274 -5.58 -17.87 7.85
CA GLY A 274 -4.80 -19.09 8.04
C GLY A 274 -5.58 -20.28 8.63
N ARG A 275 -6.79 -20.06 9.16
CA ARG A 275 -7.67 -21.11 9.68
C ARG A 275 -8.59 -21.69 8.63
N PHE A 276 -8.80 -20.98 7.53
CA PHE A 276 -9.61 -21.47 6.41
C PHE A 276 -8.80 -22.46 5.58
N ARG A 277 -9.19 -23.74 5.63
CA ARG A 277 -8.51 -24.83 4.92
C ARG A 277 -8.99 -25.07 3.49
N SER A 278 -10.07 -24.40 3.07
CA SER A 278 -10.62 -24.52 1.72
C SER A 278 -10.94 -23.16 1.12
N VAL A 279 -10.72 -23.03 -0.17
CA VAL A 279 -11.08 -21.86 -0.98
C VAL A 279 -12.61 -21.62 -0.97
N ASP A 280 -13.40 -22.68 -0.74
CA ASP A 280 -14.85 -22.61 -0.71
C ASP A 280 -15.40 -21.78 0.46
N ALA A 281 -14.62 -21.61 1.53
CA ALA A 281 -15.01 -20.78 2.68
C ALA A 281 -14.77 -19.27 2.45
N ILE A 282 -13.92 -18.90 1.49
CA ILE A 282 -13.56 -17.49 1.20
C ILE A 282 -14.79 -16.76 0.63
N GLY A 283 -15.49 -17.36 -0.32
CA GLY A 283 -16.66 -16.74 -0.96
C GLY A 283 -17.74 -16.31 0.03
N PRO A 284 -18.21 -17.21 0.93
CA PRO A 284 -19.16 -16.85 1.98
C PRO A 284 -18.63 -15.77 2.94
N ALA A 285 -17.35 -15.80 3.32
CA ALA A 285 -16.76 -14.80 4.21
C ALA A 285 -16.76 -13.39 3.58
N VAL A 286 -16.32 -13.28 2.31
CA VAL A 286 -16.37 -12.03 1.54
C VAL A 286 -17.83 -11.56 1.36
N GLY A 287 -18.77 -12.50 1.13
CA GLY A 287 -20.19 -12.19 1.01
C GLY A 287 -20.78 -11.58 2.29
N VAL A 288 -20.41 -12.11 3.46
CA VAL A 288 -20.83 -11.57 4.75
C VAL A 288 -20.26 -10.18 4.97
N GLY A 289 -18.96 -9.96 4.71
CA GLY A 289 -18.33 -8.64 4.80
C GLY A 289 -19.01 -7.60 3.89
N ALA A 290 -19.30 -7.97 2.65
CA ALA A 290 -19.99 -7.09 1.71
C ALA A 290 -21.42 -6.72 2.19
N VAL A 291 -22.17 -7.67 2.76
CA VAL A 291 -23.51 -7.42 3.30
C VAL A 291 -23.46 -6.50 4.51
N VAL A 292 -22.48 -6.68 5.41
CA VAL A 292 -22.26 -5.81 6.58
C VAL A 292 -21.91 -4.42 6.12
N LEU A 293 -20.99 -4.26 5.17
CA LEU A 293 -20.56 -2.97 4.61
C LEU A 293 -21.76 -2.23 3.99
N ILE A 294 -22.51 -2.88 3.09
CA ILE A 294 -23.68 -2.29 2.42
C ILE A 294 -24.74 -1.93 3.46
N GLY A 295 -25.06 -2.83 4.39
CA GLY A 295 -26.05 -2.59 5.43
C GLY A 295 -25.68 -1.39 6.30
N SER A 296 -24.41 -1.28 6.68
CA SER A 296 -23.87 -0.16 7.47
C SER A 296 -23.92 1.16 6.71
N ALA A 297 -23.56 1.16 5.43
CA ALA A 297 -23.61 2.33 4.56
C ALA A 297 -25.06 2.82 4.34
N LEU A 298 -26.03 1.91 4.22
CA LEU A 298 -27.44 2.25 4.06
C LEU A 298 -28.09 2.74 5.34
N TRP A 299 -27.55 2.41 6.50
CA TRP A 299 -28.11 2.83 7.79
C TRP A 299 -27.93 4.32 8.08
N GLY A 300 -26.92 4.97 7.46
CA GLY A 300 -26.78 6.45 7.49
C GLY A 300 -26.61 7.07 8.88
N HIS A 301 -26.14 6.30 9.89
CA HIS A 301 -26.03 6.73 11.28
C HIS A 301 -24.58 6.51 11.77
N PRO A 302 -24.07 7.27 12.77
CA PRO A 302 -22.72 7.07 13.33
C PRO A 302 -22.44 5.62 13.77
N VAL A 303 -23.45 4.86 14.18
CA VAL A 303 -23.35 3.40 14.43
C VAL A 303 -23.03 2.63 13.14
N GLY A 304 -23.46 3.12 11.99
CA GLY A 304 -23.09 2.58 10.68
C GLY A 304 -21.59 2.67 10.40
N ALA A 305 -20.94 3.75 10.85
CA ALA A 305 -19.49 3.91 10.72
C ALA A 305 -18.71 2.80 11.45
N ALA A 306 -19.18 2.37 12.63
CA ALA A 306 -18.61 1.23 13.36
C ALA A 306 -18.82 -0.09 12.58
N GLY A 307 -19.97 -0.26 11.93
CA GLY A 307 -20.23 -1.41 11.07
C GLY A 307 -19.35 -1.46 9.81
N VAL A 308 -19.12 -0.31 9.19
CA VAL A 308 -18.15 -0.16 8.07
C VAL A 308 -16.75 -0.52 8.55
N ALA A 309 -16.36 -0.08 9.73
CA ALA A 309 -15.04 -0.36 10.31
C ALA A 309 -14.84 -1.84 10.68
N THR A 310 -15.89 -2.65 10.75
CA THR A 310 -15.82 -4.08 11.14
C THR A 310 -16.09 -5.07 9.99
N ALA A 311 -16.46 -4.57 8.80
CA ALA A 311 -16.79 -5.38 7.62
C ALA A 311 -15.57 -5.77 6.81
#